data_c422c875d867a6cad4efb16d5d383465
#
_entry.id   c422c875d867a6cad4efb16d5d383465
#
_cell.length_a   1.000
_cell.length_b   1.000
_cell.length_c   1.000
_cell.angle_alpha   90.00
_cell.angle_beta   90.00
_cell.angle_gamma   90.00
#
_symmetry.space_group_name_H-M   'P 1'
#
loop_
_entity.id
_entity.type
_entity.pdbx_description
1 polymer ?
#
loop_
_entity_poly.entity_id
_entity_poly.type
_entity_poly.pdbx_seq_one_letter_code
_entity_poly.pdbx_strand_id
1 'polypeptide(L)'
;MGKSFMPKIKTKRELADLQLRGLKWTVNHAYRGSPFYKKRLEEAGVRPKDIRTLEDLRKLPFTTSKDLQEGYPFPLVSVPFEKVVRIHASSGTTGKRKVLAYTQKDVDDWANFFARCYEMAGLTQEDRVQIAVGYGVWTAGVGFQLGCERFGAMAIPAGPGNLDMQCQFLVDMKTTAMCCTASMGLLMAEEVNRRGIKDQI
;
A
#
# COMPACT_ATOMS: atom_id res chain seq x y z
N MET A 1 1.54 -8.91 -25.61
CA MET A 1 2.15 -7.92 -24.68
C MET A 1 1.23 -7.78 -23.48
N GLY A 2 1.72 -8.09 -22.28
CA GLY A 2 0.97 -7.92 -21.04
C GLY A 2 0.60 -6.46 -20.79
N LYS A 3 -0.40 -6.23 -19.94
CA LYS A 3 -0.84 -4.89 -19.53
C LYS A 3 0.26 -4.28 -18.64
N SER A 4 0.82 -3.11 -19.02
CA SER A 4 1.74 -2.37 -18.14
C SER A 4 0.97 -1.49 -17.16
N PHE A 5 1.41 -1.50 -15.90
CA PHE A 5 0.90 -0.68 -14.80
C PHE A 5 1.74 0.56 -14.56
N MET A 6 2.90 0.66 -15.23
CA MET A 6 3.78 1.81 -15.10
C MET A 6 3.15 3.07 -15.70
N PRO A 7 3.30 4.22 -15.05
CA PRO A 7 2.78 5.48 -15.58
C PRO A 7 3.53 5.86 -16.88
N LYS A 8 2.77 6.27 -17.90
CA LYS A 8 3.34 6.72 -19.19
C LYS A 8 3.78 8.19 -19.09
N ILE A 9 4.82 8.46 -18.31
CA ILE A 9 5.43 9.79 -18.16
C ILE A 9 6.73 9.81 -18.93
N LYS A 10 6.88 10.73 -19.87
CA LYS A 10 8.04 10.81 -20.77
C LYS A 10 9.05 11.91 -20.37
N THR A 11 8.60 12.93 -19.66
CA THR A 11 9.43 14.09 -19.34
C THR A 11 9.29 14.52 -17.88
N LYS A 12 10.32 15.18 -17.34
CA LYS A 12 10.27 15.79 -16.00
C LYS A 12 9.13 16.83 -15.87
N ARG A 13 8.80 17.53 -16.98
CA ARG A 13 7.70 18.50 -17.00
C ARG A 13 6.36 17.80 -16.83
N GLU A 14 6.10 16.73 -17.57
CA GLU A 14 4.88 15.93 -17.42
C GLU A 14 4.72 15.39 -15.99
N LEU A 15 5.82 14.94 -15.38
CA LEU A 15 5.82 14.49 -13.99
C LEU A 15 5.45 15.64 -13.03
N ALA A 16 6.09 16.80 -13.17
CA ALA A 16 5.83 17.97 -12.33
C ALA A 16 4.37 18.45 -12.48
N ASP A 17 3.84 18.48 -13.70
CA ASP A 17 2.45 18.85 -13.97
C ASP A 17 1.46 17.85 -13.32
N LEU A 18 1.77 16.55 -13.37
CA LEU A 18 0.96 15.53 -12.71
C LEU A 18 0.99 15.68 -11.20
N GLN A 19 2.18 15.86 -10.63
CA GLN A 19 2.38 16.07 -9.19
C GLN A 19 1.64 17.32 -8.69
N LEU A 20 1.71 18.43 -9.44
CA LEU A 20 1.01 19.66 -9.07
C LEU A 20 -0.51 19.51 -9.11
N ARG A 21 -1.05 18.83 -10.13
CA ARG A 21 -2.49 18.50 -10.17
C ARG A 21 -2.90 17.65 -8.99
N GLY A 22 -2.12 16.62 -8.66
CA GLY A 22 -2.35 15.75 -7.50
C GLY A 22 -2.32 16.54 -6.19
N LEU A 23 -1.32 17.40 -5.98
CA LEU A 23 -1.20 18.25 -4.80
C LEU A 23 -2.41 19.17 -4.64
N LYS A 24 -2.81 19.89 -5.70
CA LYS A 24 -3.99 20.76 -5.69
C LYS A 24 -5.27 19.99 -5.36
N TRP A 25 -5.43 18.83 -5.95
CA TRP A 25 -6.59 17.97 -5.69
C TRP A 25 -6.61 17.52 -4.22
N THR A 26 -5.48 17.01 -3.72
CA THR A 26 -5.37 16.49 -2.34
C THR A 26 -5.67 17.59 -1.31
N VAL A 27 -5.06 18.77 -1.45
CA VAL A 27 -5.30 19.87 -0.52
C VAL A 27 -6.76 20.34 -0.57
N ASN A 28 -7.35 20.45 -1.77
CA ASN A 28 -8.76 20.84 -1.89
C ASN A 28 -9.71 19.79 -1.32
N HIS A 29 -9.42 18.50 -1.56
CA HIS A 29 -10.20 17.38 -1.04
C HIS A 29 -10.15 17.33 0.50
N ALA A 30 -8.95 17.41 1.08
CA ALA A 30 -8.76 17.43 2.53
C ALA A 30 -9.44 18.65 3.19
N TYR A 31 -9.26 19.84 2.59
CA TYR A 31 -9.87 21.07 3.11
C TYR A 31 -11.40 21.02 3.12
N ARG A 32 -12.01 20.46 2.07
CA ARG A 32 -13.48 20.40 1.95
C ARG A 32 -14.11 19.27 2.74
N GLY A 33 -13.43 18.13 2.83
CA GLY A 33 -14.00 16.89 3.36
C GLY A 33 -13.66 16.62 4.83
N SER A 34 -12.52 17.15 5.33
CA SER A 34 -12.06 16.87 6.68
C SER A 34 -12.09 18.11 7.57
N PRO A 35 -12.91 18.14 8.64
CA PRO A 35 -12.87 19.23 9.62
C PRO A 35 -11.49 19.43 10.25
N PHE A 36 -10.75 18.33 10.48
CA PHE A 36 -9.39 18.37 10.99
C PHE A 36 -8.46 19.15 10.04
N TYR A 37 -8.40 18.77 8.76
CA TYR A 37 -7.52 19.45 7.81
C TYR A 37 -7.97 20.86 7.50
N LYS A 38 -9.27 21.13 7.44
CA LYS A 38 -9.79 22.49 7.27
C LYS A 38 -9.25 23.40 8.35
N LYS A 39 -9.42 23.00 9.63
CA LYS A 39 -8.93 23.75 10.79
C LYS A 39 -7.42 23.98 10.72
N ARG A 40 -6.63 22.93 10.48
CA ARG A 40 -5.16 23.00 10.43
C ARG A 40 -4.65 23.91 9.32
N LEU A 41 -5.28 23.88 8.15
CA LEU A 41 -4.91 24.74 7.02
C LEU A 41 -5.30 26.19 7.29
N GLU A 42 -6.46 26.45 7.90
CA GLU A 42 -6.88 27.80 8.29
C GLU A 42 -5.97 28.41 9.36
N GLU A 43 -5.57 27.64 10.37
CA GLU A 43 -4.60 28.03 11.40
C GLU A 43 -3.21 28.35 10.80
N ALA A 44 -2.81 27.63 9.75
CA ALA A 44 -1.57 27.90 9.00
C ALA A 44 -1.74 29.06 7.98
N GLY A 45 -2.91 29.68 7.88
CA GLY A 45 -3.17 30.74 6.90
C GLY A 45 -3.18 30.28 5.45
N VAL A 46 -3.39 28.99 5.19
CA VAL A 46 -3.33 28.38 3.85
C VAL A 46 -4.71 27.93 3.39
N ARG A 47 -5.04 28.27 2.16
CA ARG A 47 -6.26 27.82 1.48
C ARG A 47 -5.91 27.06 0.20
N PRO A 48 -6.80 26.22 -0.32
CA PRO A 48 -6.54 25.45 -1.55
C PRO A 48 -6.09 26.31 -2.75
N LYS A 49 -6.58 27.54 -2.87
CA LYS A 49 -6.22 28.48 -3.93
C LYS A 49 -4.76 29.00 -3.86
N ASP A 50 -4.13 28.86 -2.70
CA ASP A 50 -2.75 29.31 -2.45
C ASP A 50 -1.71 28.31 -2.94
N ILE A 51 -2.15 27.09 -3.29
CA ILE A 51 -1.30 26.05 -3.89
C ILE A 51 -1.26 26.27 -5.40
N ARG A 52 -0.20 26.89 -5.89
CA ARG A 52 0.00 27.25 -7.29
C ARG A 52 1.13 26.48 -7.94
N THR A 53 2.18 26.17 -7.16
CA THR A 53 3.37 25.45 -7.57
C THR A 53 3.66 24.27 -6.62
N LEU A 54 4.60 23.39 -6.96
CA LEU A 54 5.04 22.30 -6.08
C LEU A 54 5.77 22.82 -4.84
N GLU A 55 6.43 23.98 -4.92
CA GLU A 55 7.11 24.61 -3.79
C GLU A 55 6.12 25.02 -2.67
N ASP A 56 4.87 25.23 -3.01
CA ASP A 56 3.83 25.60 -2.03
C ASP A 56 3.50 24.45 -1.07
N LEU A 57 3.99 23.23 -1.33
CA LEU A 57 3.96 22.11 -0.38
C LEU A 57 4.55 22.51 0.98
N ARG A 58 5.56 23.37 0.99
CA ARG A 58 6.22 23.86 2.21
C ARG A 58 5.31 24.70 3.12
N LYS A 59 4.19 25.19 2.62
CA LYS A 59 3.21 25.97 3.39
C LYS A 59 2.27 25.07 4.19
N LEU A 60 2.20 23.78 3.85
CA LEU A 60 1.26 22.84 4.48
C LEU A 60 1.76 22.43 5.87
N PRO A 61 0.87 22.41 6.87
CA PRO A 61 1.20 21.89 8.20
C PRO A 61 1.41 20.37 8.15
N PHE A 62 2.32 19.88 8.99
CA PHE A 62 2.55 18.45 9.14
C PHE A 62 1.39 17.77 9.86
N THR A 63 1.10 16.52 9.47
CA THR A 63 0.26 15.60 10.23
C THR A 63 1.15 14.64 11.00
N THR A 64 0.94 14.52 12.29
CA THR A 64 1.75 13.71 13.20
C THR A 64 1.01 12.44 13.64
N SER A 65 1.76 11.50 14.23
CA SER A 65 1.17 10.33 14.88
C SER A 65 0.18 10.69 15.98
N LYS A 66 0.42 11.81 16.69
CA LYS A 66 -0.44 12.31 17.77
C LYS A 66 -1.80 12.75 17.22
N ASP A 67 -1.81 13.47 16.09
CA ASP A 67 -3.05 13.88 15.43
C ASP A 67 -3.95 12.69 15.09
N LEU A 68 -3.34 11.58 14.61
CA LEU A 68 -4.06 10.34 14.29
C LEU A 68 -4.61 9.62 15.52
N GLN A 69 -3.90 9.73 16.66
CA GLN A 69 -4.32 9.08 17.92
C GLN A 69 -5.37 9.89 18.67
N GLU A 70 -5.24 11.22 18.70
CA GLU A 70 -6.17 12.11 19.40
C GLU A 70 -7.57 12.09 18.78
N GLY A 71 -7.65 12.09 17.45
CA GLY A 71 -8.93 12.03 16.75
C GLY A 71 -9.49 10.62 16.53
N TYR A 72 -8.89 9.59 17.16
CA TYR A 72 -9.32 8.19 17.00
C TYR A 72 -10.85 8.03 17.12
N PRO A 73 -11.52 7.19 16.27
CA PRO A 73 -10.86 6.30 15.30
C PRO A 73 -10.63 6.91 13.90
N PHE A 74 -11.29 7.99 13.50
CA PHE A 74 -11.32 8.46 12.11
C PHE A 74 -11.09 9.97 11.96
N PRO A 75 -9.97 10.50 12.47
CA PRO A 75 -9.76 11.95 12.52
C PRO A 75 -9.58 12.60 11.14
N LEU A 76 -9.12 11.85 10.16
CA LEU A 76 -8.68 12.39 8.86
C LEU A 76 -9.64 12.04 7.71
N VAL A 77 -10.78 11.37 8.00
CA VAL A 77 -11.71 10.98 6.94
C VAL A 77 -12.26 12.24 6.25
N SER A 78 -12.16 12.24 4.92
CA SER A 78 -12.53 13.39 4.06
C SER A 78 -13.70 13.07 3.13
N VAL A 79 -14.40 11.97 3.38
CA VAL A 79 -15.57 11.51 2.61
C VAL A 79 -16.69 11.08 3.56
N PRO A 80 -17.95 11.03 3.12
CA PRO A 80 -19.05 10.41 3.87
C PRO A 80 -18.75 8.93 4.19
N PHE A 81 -19.15 8.46 5.37
CA PHE A 81 -18.81 7.13 5.88
C PHE A 81 -19.33 5.98 5.00
N GLU A 82 -20.46 6.16 4.35
CA GLU A 82 -21.04 5.19 3.41
C GLU A 82 -20.17 4.92 2.17
N LYS A 83 -19.16 5.75 1.93
CA LYS A 83 -18.14 5.52 0.87
C LYS A 83 -16.92 4.76 1.36
N VAL A 84 -16.80 4.53 2.68
CA VAL A 84 -15.70 3.77 3.26
C VAL A 84 -16.00 2.28 3.16
N VAL A 85 -15.17 1.55 2.43
CA VAL A 85 -15.34 0.09 2.21
C VAL A 85 -14.34 -0.75 2.98
N ARG A 86 -13.28 -0.12 3.53
CA ARG A 86 -12.21 -0.83 4.24
C ARG A 86 -11.50 0.09 5.22
N ILE A 87 -10.95 -0.51 6.28
CA ILE A 87 -9.98 0.13 7.16
C ILE A 87 -8.69 -0.67 7.23
N HIS A 88 -7.60 0.03 7.51
CA HIS A 88 -6.36 -0.56 7.99
C HIS A 88 -5.92 0.14 9.26
N ALA A 89 -5.15 -0.56 10.10
CA ALA A 89 -4.70 -0.02 11.37
C ALA A 89 -3.28 -0.46 11.70
N SER A 90 -2.55 0.39 12.42
CA SER A 90 -1.27 0.04 13.03
C SER A 90 -1.47 -0.94 14.21
N SER A 91 -0.37 -1.57 14.65
CA SER A 91 -0.40 -2.51 15.78
C SER A 91 -0.88 -1.89 17.10
N GLY A 92 -0.68 -0.57 17.29
CA GLY A 92 -1.08 0.12 18.52
C GLY A 92 -0.15 -0.10 19.72
N THR A 93 1.08 -0.55 19.49
CA THR A 93 2.07 -0.82 20.56
C THR A 93 2.46 0.42 21.37
N THR A 94 2.32 1.61 20.81
CA THR A 94 2.68 2.90 21.45
C THR A 94 1.44 3.75 21.80
N GLY A 95 0.28 3.13 22.03
CA GLY A 95 -0.96 3.81 22.37
C GLY A 95 -2.12 3.41 21.46
N LYS A 96 -3.12 4.28 21.28
CA LYS A 96 -4.27 4.02 20.40
C LYS A 96 -3.78 3.71 18.97
N ARG A 97 -4.42 2.74 18.34
CA ARG A 97 -4.16 2.41 16.93
C ARG A 97 -4.36 3.63 16.03
N LYS A 98 -3.56 3.71 14.98
CA LYS A 98 -3.80 4.67 13.90
C LYS A 98 -4.65 3.96 12.86
N VAL A 99 -5.84 4.46 12.61
CA VAL A 99 -6.79 3.86 11.67
C VAL A 99 -6.86 4.73 10.42
N LEU A 100 -6.79 4.09 9.27
CA LEU A 100 -6.96 4.71 7.96
C LEU A 100 -8.15 4.08 7.26
N ALA A 101 -9.02 4.91 6.71
CA ALA A 101 -10.21 4.50 5.99
C ALA A 101 -9.97 4.61 4.47
N TYR A 102 -10.51 3.67 3.72
CA TYR A 102 -10.34 3.55 2.27
C TYR A 102 -11.70 3.51 1.59
N THR A 103 -11.85 4.31 0.54
CA THR A 103 -12.94 4.14 -0.44
C THR A 103 -12.61 3.00 -1.41
N GLN A 104 -13.60 2.58 -2.21
CA GLN A 104 -13.34 1.60 -3.28
C GLN A 104 -12.26 2.09 -4.26
N LYS A 105 -12.27 3.38 -4.59
CA LYS A 105 -11.23 3.97 -5.43
C LYS A 105 -9.84 3.87 -4.81
N ASP A 106 -9.71 4.11 -3.50
CA ASP A 106 -8.42 3.98 -2.82
C ASP A 106 -7.92 2.53 -2.84
N VAL A 107 -8.82 1.55 -2.68
CA VAL A 107 -8.50 0.13 -2.80
C VAL A 107 -8.04 -0.23 -4.19
N ASP A 108 -8.70 0.28 -5.22
CA ASP A 108 -8.34 0.03 -6.62
C ASP A 108 -6.98 0.67 -6.99
N ASP A 109 -6.75 1.90 -6.55
CA ASP A 109 -5.46 2.59 -6.74
C ASP A 109 -4.33 1.86 -6.01
N TRP A 110 -4.59 1.40 -4.80
CA TRP A 110 -3.64 0.64 -4.01
C TRP A 110 -3.27 -0.70 -4.67
N ALA A 111 -4.26 -1.46 -5.17
CA ALA A 111 -4.01 -2.66 -5.95
C ALA A 111 -3.16 -2.38 -7.20
N ASN A 112 -3.39 -1.24 -7.88
CA ASN A 112 -2.57 -0.81 -9.01
C ASN A 112 -1.12 -0.49 -8.59
N PHE A 113 -0.90 0.12 -7.41
CA PHE A 113 0.46 0.38 -6.91
C PHE A 113 1.21 -0.92 -6.62
N PHE A 114 0.57 -1.90 -5.99
CA PHE A 114 1.19 -3.21 -5.79
C PHE A 114 1.47 -3.95 -7.11
N ALA A 115 0.56 -3.86 -8.08
CA ALA A 115 0.80 -4.41 -9.42
C ALA A 115 2.04 -3.78 -10.09
N ARG A 116 2.27 -2.48 -9.92
CA ARG A 116 3.52 -1.82 -10.36
C ARG A 116 4.75 -2.37 -9.65
N CYS A 117 4.66 -2.66 -8.35
CA CYS A 117 5.78 -3.25 -7.62
C CYS A 117 6.17 -4.61 -8.22
N TYR A 118 5.20 -5.45 -8.57
CA TYR A 118 5.44 -6.72 -9.24
C TYR A 118 6.09 -6.52 -10.62
N GLU A 119 5.56 -5.60 -11.44
CA GLU A 119 6.16 -5.25 -12.74
C GLU A 119 7.61 -4.74 -12.59
N MET A 120 7.87 -3.87 -11.60
CA MET A 120 9.21 -3.36 -11.30
C MET A 120 10.17 -4.43 -10.77
N ALA A 121 9.65 -5.44 -10.09
CA ALA A 121 10.43 -6.60 -9.63
C ALA A 121 10.75 -7.59 -10.76
N GLY A 122 10.23 -7.35 -11.97
CA GLY A 122 10.48 -8.20 -13.14
C GLY A 122 9.59 -9.42 -13.24
N LEU A 123 8.52 -9.50 -12.45
CA LEU A 123 7.54 -10.59 -12.51
C LEU A 123 6.68 -10.47 -13.77
N THR A 124 6.07 -11.59 -14.14
CA THR A 124 5.16 -11.73 -15.27
C THR A 124 3.81 -12.31 -14.81
N GLN A 125 2.83 -12.38 -15.69
CA GLN A 125 1.53 -13.01 -15.39
C GLN A 125 1.64 -14.56 -15.26
N GLU A 126 2.76 -15.15 -15.64
CA GLU A 126 3.03 -16.58 -15.50
C GLU A 126 3.53 -16.96 -14.11
N ASP A 127 3.89 -15.94 -13.30
CA ASP A 127 4.44 -16.15 -11.98
C ASP A 127 3.39 -16.63 -10.97
N ARG A 128 3.86 -17.41 -10.01
CA ARG A 128 3.12 -17.91 -8.86
C ARG A 128 3.74 -17.34 -7.60
N VAL A 129 3.01 -16.43 -6.99
CA VAL A 129 3.51 -15.57 -5.91
C VAL A 129 2.99 -16.04 -4.56
N GLN A 130 3.84 -16.62 -3.76
CA GLN A 130 3.52 -17.03 -2.38
C GLN A 130 3.60 -15.82 -1.44
N ILE A 131 2.51 -15.55 -0.74
CA ILE A 131 2.40 -14.37 0.15
C ILE A 131 2.49 -14.86 1.59
N ALA A 132 3.71 -14.78 2.15
CA ALA A 132 4.06 -15.27 3.49
C ALA A 132 4.14 -14.12 4.52
N VAL A 133 3.17 -13.21 4.48
CA VAL A 133 3.03 -12.08 5.41
C VAL A 133 1.64 -12.03 6.04
N GLY A 134 1.53 -11.31 7.17
CA GLY A 134 0.28 -11.23 7.93
C GLY A 134 -0.85 -10.54 7.18
N TYR A 135 -2.04 -11.05 7.38
CA TYR A 135 -3.32 -10.50 6.94
C TYR A 135 -4.03 -9.76 8.10
N GLY A 136 -5.29 -9.42 7.96
CA GLY A 136 -6.09 -8.70 8.93
C GLY A 136 -6.05 -7.19 8.72
N VAL A 137 -5.96 -6.41 9.81
CA VAL A 137 -5.97 -4.94 9.74
C VAL A 137 -4.66 -4.33 9.23
N TRP A 138 -3.58 -5.13 9.19
CA TRP A 138 -2.32 -4.71 8.58
C TRP A 138 -2.41 -4.74 7.05
N THR A 139 -1.68 -3.83 6.40
CA THR A 139 -1.84 -3.59 4.95
C THR A 139 -1.17 -4.65 4.07
N ALA A 140 -0.12 -5.32 4.54
CA ALA A 140 0.79 -6.05 3.66
C ALA A 140 0.13 -7.26 2.95
N GLY A 141 -0.38 -8.25 3.68
CA GLY A 141 -0.91 -9.48 3.07
C GLY A 141 -1.98 -9.21 2.02
N VAL A 142 -3.00 -8.43 2.40
CA VAL A 142 -4.09 -8.06 1.49
C VAL A 142 -3.59 -7.21 0.31
N GLY A 143 -2.61 -6.31 0.54
CA GLY A 143 -2.04 -5.48 -0.52
C GLY A 143 -1.28 -6.30 -1.56
N PHE A 144 -0.44 -7.20 -1.11
CA PHE A 144 0.28 -8.13 -2.00
C PHE A 144 -0.69 -9.01 -2.79
N GLN A 145 -1.71 -9.56 -2.14
CA GLN A 145 -2.70 -10.40 -2.81
C GLN A 145 -3.47 -9.64 -3.89
N LEU A 146 -4.12 -8.52 -3.53
CA LEU A 146 -4.89 -7.73 -4.49
C LEU A 146 -4.02 -7.19 -5.63
N GLY A 147 -2.77 -6.83 -5.34
CA GLY A 147 -1.83 -6.41 -6.36
C GLY A 147 -1.43 -7.53 -7.30
N CYS A 148 -1.20 -8.74 -6.79
CA CYS A 148 -0.89 -9.93 -7.57
C CYS A 148 -2.04 -10.29 -8.51
N GLU A 149 -3.26 -10.36 -7.98
CA GLU A 149 -4.49 -10.60 -8.76
C GLU A 149 -4.72 -9.50 -9.83
N ARG A 150 -4.50 -8.24 -9.47
CA ARG A 150 -4.57 -7.10 -10.40
C ARG A 150 -3.52 -7.17 -11.49
N PHE A 151 -2.33 -7.64 -11.16
CA PHE A 151 -1.21 -7.84 -12.07
C PHE A 151 -1.48 -8.99 -13.04
N GLY A 152 -2.24 -9.99 -12.61
CA GLY A 152 -2.65 -11.15 -13.40
C GLY A 152 -1.78 -12.38 -13.14
N ALA A 153 -0.93 -12.37 -12.12
CA ALA A 153 -0.19 -13.53 -11.64
C ALA A 153 -1.00 -14.36 -10.64
N MET A 154 -0.61 -15.59 -10.38
CA MET A 154 -1.27 -16.45 -9.40
C MET A 154 -0.87 -16.03 -7.99
N ALA A 155 -1.83 -15.63 -7.16
CA ALA A 155 -1.60 -15.37 -5.75
C ALA A 155 -1.79 -16.65 -4.92
N ILE A 156 -0.82 -16.97 -4.06
CA ILE A 156 -0.86 -18.07 -3.08
C ILE A 156 -0.86 -17.42 -1.69
N PRO A 157 -2.02 -17.14 -1.07
CA PRO A 157 -2.16 -16.38 0.17
C PRO A 157 -1.88 -17.25 1.41
N ALA A 158 -0.63 -17.72 1.54
CA ALA A 158 -0.21 -18.64 2.60
C ALA A 158 -0.26 -18.04 4.01
N GLY A 159 -0.12 -16.70 4.13
CA GLY A 159 -0.02 -16.04 5.43
C GLY A 159 1.32 -16.29 6.13
N PRO A 160 1.50 -15.81 7.37
CA PRO A 160 2.75 -15.94 8.11
C PRO A 160 2.88 -17.28 8.81
N GLY A 161 4.12 -17.69 9.13
CA GLY A 161 4.42 -18.88 9.93
C GLY A 161 4.22 -20.19 9.17
N ASN A 162 4.03 -21.31 9.90
CA ASN A 162 3.82 -22.67 9.39
C ASN A 162 4.84 -23.08 8.30
N LEU A 163 6.10 -23.28 8.71
CA LEU A 163 7.20 -23.59 7.78
C LEU A 163 6.95 -24.84 6.93
N ASP A 164 6.24 -25.84 7.48
CA ASP A 164 5.91 -27.06 6.74
C ASP A 164 5.02 -26.74 5.55
N MET A 165 3.93 -26.01 5.78
CA MET A 165 3.02 -25.58 4.72
C MET A 165 3.73 -24.65 3.72
N GLN A 166 4.58 -23.73 4.21
CA GLN A 166 5.33 -22.84 3.32
C GLN A 166 6.24 -23.63 2.37
N CYS A 167 7.01 -24.59 2.90
CA CYS A 167 7.88 -25.45 2.07
C CYS A 167 7.07 -26.36 1.14
N GLN A 168 5.95 -26.90 1.60
CA GLN A 168 5.07 -27.70 0.77
C GLN A 168 4.54 -26.89 -0.41
N PHE A 169 4.10 -25.64 -0.20
CA PHE A 169 3.62 -24.77 -1.28
C PHE A 169 4.72 -24.36 -2.27
N LEU A 170 5.96 -24.18 -1.81
CA LEU A 170 7.07 -23.95 -2.74
C LEU A 170 7.17 -25.07 -3.77
N VAL A 171 7.06 -26.33 -3.33
CA VAL A 171 7.16 -27.52 -4.20
C VAL A 171 5.87 -27.74 -4.99
N ASP A 172 4.74 -27.91 -4.29
CA ASP A 172 3.48 -28.35 -4.91
C ASP A 172 2.90 -27.31 -5.87
N MET A 173 2.96 -26.04 -5.50
CA MET A 173 2.47 -24.95 -6.33
C MET A 173 3.53 -24.42 -7.30
N LYS A 174 4.76 -24.94 -7.24
CA LYS A 174 5.91 -24.48 -8.02
C LYS A 174 6.02 -22.95 -7.95
N THR A 175 6.11 -22.44 -6.74
CA THR A 175 6.21 -21.01 -6.44
C THR A 175 7.42 -20.39 -7.16
N THR A 176 7.22 -19.31 -7.88
CA THR A 176 8.32 -18.61 -8.61
C THR A 176 8.79 -17.35 -7.89
N ALA A 177 7.95 -16.80 -7.00
CA ALA A 177 8.29 -15.62 -6.19
C ALA A 177 7.62 -15.68 -4.82
N MET A 178 8.27 -15.09 -3.81
CA MET A 178 7.73 -15.02 -2.45
C MET A 178 7.70 -13.58 -1.94
N CYS A 179 6.54 -13.14 -1.44
CA CYS A 179 6.40 -11.90 -0.69
C CYS A 179 6.53 -12.20 0.81
N CYS A 180 7.64 -11.82 1.42
CA CYS A 180 7.91 -12.07 2.84
C CYS A 180 8.78 -10.97 3.45
N THR A 181 8.97 -10.99 4.77
CA THR A 181 10.01 -10.19 5.43
C THR A 181 11.40 -10.77 5.12
N ALA A 182 12.44 -9.93 5.19
CA ALA A 182 13.82 -10.39 4.95
C ALA A 182 14.20 -11.56 5.88
N SER A 183 13.83 -11.49 7.17
CA SER A 183 14.05 -12.58 8.13
C SER A 183 13.33 -13.88 7.75
N MET A 184 12.10 -13.78 7.25
CA MET A 184 11.36 -14.95 6.78
C MET A 184 12.00 -15.55 5.53
N GLY A 185 12.49 -14.71 4.61
CA GLY A 185 13.21 -15.17 3.43
C GLY A 185 14.48 -15.96 3.77
N LEU A 186 15.26 -15.49 4.73
CA LEU A 186 16.44 -16.23 5.23
C LEU A 186 16.04 -17.56 5.87
N LEU A 187 15.05 -17.54 6.74
CA LEU A 187 14.54 -18.75 7.39
C LEU A 187 14.05 -19.78 6.37
N MET A 188 13.34 -19.33 5.33
CA MET A 188 12.89 -20.22 4.25
C MET A 188 14.06 -20.81 3.47
N ALA A 189 15.12 -20.04 3.20
CA ALA A 189 16.31 -20.56 2.53
C ALA A 189 17.02 -21.63 3.37
N GLU A 190 17.12 -21.44 4.69
CA GLU A 190 17.65 -22.44 5.62
C GLU A 190 16.78 -23.72 5.64
N GLU A 191 15.45 -23.57 5.71
CA GLU A 191 14.53 -24.70 5.70
C GLU A 191 14.56 -25.51 4.39
N VAL A 192 14.63 -24.83 3.25
CA VAL A 192 14.77 -25.46 1.92
C VAL A 192 16.06 -26.31 1.86
N ASN A 193 17.17 -25.77 2.36
CA ASN A 193 18.44 -26.50 2.41
C ASN A 193 18.37 -27.68 3.40
N ARG A 194 17.83 -27.47 4.60
CA ARG A 194 17.69 -28.50 5.64
C ARG A 194 16.84 -29.69 5.17
N ARG A 195 15.81 -29.43 4.39
CA ARG A 195 14.90 -30.45 3.85
C ARG A 195 15.39 -31.07 2.55
N GLY A 196 16.44 -30.53 1.93
CA GLY A 196 16.98 -31.03 0.66
C GLY A 196 16.01 -30.88 -0.52
N ILE A 197 15.15 -29.88 -0.49
CA ILE A 197 14.11 -29.64 -1.54
C ILE A 197 14.51 -28.60 -2.58
N LYS A 198 15.76 -28.12 -2.56
CA LYS A 198 16.24 -27.06 -3.45
C LYS A 198 16.00 -27.36 -4.93
N ASP A 199 16.19 -28.61 -5.33
CA ASP A 199 16.03 -29.00 -6.74
C ASP A 199 14.57 -29.27 -7.15
N GLN A 200 13.64 -29.08 -6.22
CA GLN A 200 12.18 -29.29 -6.45
C GLN A 200 11.42 -27.97 -6.63
N ILE A 201 12.09 -26.82 -6.43
CA ILE A 201 11.48 -25.46 -6.43
C ILE A 201 12.06 -24.60 -7.55
#